data_8eefd5e7166b3d4c597e3581f43054dc
#
_entry.id   8eefd5e7166b3d4c597e3581f43054dc
#
_cell.length_a   1.000
_cell.length_b   1.000
_cell.length_c   1.000
_cell.angle_alpha   90.00
_cell.angle_beta   90.00
_cell.angle_gamma   90.00
#
_symmetry.space_group_name_H-M   'P 1'
#
loop_
_entity.id
_entity.type
_entity.pdbx_description
1 polymer ?
#
loop_
_entity_poly.entity_id
_entity_poly.type
_entity_poly.pdbx_seq_one_letter_code
_entity_poly.pdbx_strand_id
1 'polypeptide(L)'
;MGGFFDIDHKIIELSSLNEQLQNEEIWSDRDKTLALSKKKSGIEKDLNDYKSIYEDFSQLKEFKVLFDEDQSNELKDYIDKEIEKINLLVDKLSFLKVFSNKSDSCNAYLDIQAGSGGTEAQDWAEMLLRMYMRWGEKHSYNIEIISSTSGEVAGIKNTTLKFNGQYAYGWLKTETGVHRLVRKSPFDSGNRRHTSFASIFVSPEINEDIKIDINPSDLRIDVFRASGAGGQHVNKTESAVRITHSKSGIVTQCQNGRSQHKNKDTAMKQLRAKLYEMELQKKKTEQDNIESEKADIGWGSQIRSYVLDQ
;
A
#
# COMPACT_ATOMS: atom_id res chain seq x y z
N MET A 1 -2.50 25.49 -14.93
CA MET A 1 -2.31 24.02 -14.74
C MET A 1 -0.89 23.63 -14.30
N GLY A 2 0.19 24.20 -14.87
CA GLY A 2 1.57 23.83 -14.52
C GLY A 2 1.90 23.85 -13.02
N GLY A 3 1.52 24.91 -12.30
CA GLY A 3 1.75 25.01 -10.85
C GLY A 3 0.97 24.01 -10.00
N PHE A 4 -0.15 23.47 -10.49
CA PHE A 4 -0.94 22.47 -9.77
C PHE A 4 -0.29 21.07 -9.81
N PHE A 5 0.41 20.71 -10.90
CA PHE A 5 1.07 19.42 -11.07
C PHE A 5 2.55 19.42 -10.69
N ASP A 6 3.08 20.57 -10.27
CA ASP A 6 4.48 20.71 -9.84
C ASP A 6 5.49 20.19 -10.89
N ILE A 7 5.20 20.50 -12.15
CA ILE A 7 5.91 19.97 -13.32
C ILE A 7 7.40 20.29 -13.26
N ASP A 8 7.75 21.52 -12.87
CA ASP A 8 9.15 21.97 -12.80
C ASP A 8 9.94 21.14 -11.78
N HIS A 9 9.34 20.85 -10.62
CA HIS A 9 9.95 20.00 -9.61
C HIS A 9 10.12 18.55 -10.11
N LYS A 10 9.11 17.99 -10.80
CA LYS A 10 9.18 16.64 -11.39
C LYS A 10 10.27 16.53 -12.46
N ILE A 11 10.49 17.56 -13.26
CA ILE A 11 11.58 17.60 -14.26
C ILE A 11 12.94 17.58 -13.56
N ILE A 12 13.12 18.38 -12.51
CA ILE A 12 14.36 18.42 -11.72
C ILE A 12 14.60 17.06 -11.04
N GLU A 13 13.56 16.48 -10.45
CA GLU A 13 13.63 15.15 -9.81
C GLU A 13 13.99 14.06 -10.81
N LEU A 14 13.41 14.09 -12.02
CA LEU A 14 13.73 13.14 -13.09
C LEU A 14 15.20 13.26 -13.52
N SER A 15 15.73 14.47 -13.63
CA SER A 15 17.14 14.73 -13.94
C SER A 15 18.06 14.13 -12.87
N SER A 16 17.75 14.39 -11.60
CA SER A 16 18.49 13.82 -10.46
C SER A 16 18.46 12.29 -10.42
N LEU A 17 17.28 11.68 -10.71
CA LEU A 17 17.16 10.22 -10.78
C LEU A 17 17.95 9.62 -11.94
N ASN A 18 18.02 10.32 -13.07
CA ASN A 18 18.84 9.90 -14.20
C ASN A 18 20.34 9.93 -13.85
N GLU A 19 20.82 10.97 -13.17
CA GLU A 19 22.21 11.04 -12.69
C GLU A 19 22.53 9.93 -11.68
N GLN A 20 21.62 9.67 -10.73
CA GLN A 20 21.79 8.58 -9.78
C GLN A 20 21.87 7.21 -10.46
N LEU A 21 21.00 6.96 -11.47
CA LEU A 21 21.00 5.70 -12.21
C LEU A 21 22.21 5.52 -13.13
N GLN A 22 22.99 6.58 -13.43
CA GLN A 22 24.24 6.51 -14.17
C GLN A 22 25.43 6.14 -13.28
N ASN A 23 25.29 6.19 -11.95
CA ASN A 23 26.36 5.85 -11.03
C ASN A 23 26.56 4.33 -10.95
N GLU A 24 27.76 3.83 -11.28
CA GLU A 24 28.09 2.39 -11.28
C GLU A 24 27.95 1.74 -9.89
N GLU A 25 28.13 2.49 -8.81
CA GLU A 25 27.97 1.98 -7.43
C GLU A 25 26.52 1.54 -7.14
N ILE A 26 25.54 2.19 -7.75
CA ILE A 26 24.12 1.87 -7.55
C ILE A 26 23.73 0.58 -8.29
N TRP A 27 24.40 0.28 -9.40
CA TRP A 27 24.15 -0.94 -10.18
C TRP A 27 24.52 -2.22 -9.42
N SER A 28 25.39 -2.12 -8.44
CA SER A 28 25.76 -3.25 -7.58
C SER A 28 24.62 -3.64 -6.60
N ASP A 29 23.69 -2.71 -6.29
CA ASP A 29 22.53 -2.94 -5.43
C ASP A 29 21.23 -3.05 -6.28
N ARG A 30 20.87 -4.29 -6.61
CA ARG A 30 19.73 -4.60 -7.47
C ARG A 30 18.39 -4.01 -6.95
N ASP A 31 18.20 -4.01 -5.65
CA ASP A 31 16.95 -3.55 -5.02
C ASP A 31 16.82 -2.03 -5.14
N LYS A 32 17.92 -1.30 -4.91
CA LYS A 32 17.95 0.16 -5.08
C LYS A 32 17.76 0.55 -6.54
N THR A 33 18.43 -0.14 -7.46
CA THR A 33 18.27 0.11 -8.91
C THR A 33 16.82 -0.09 -9.34
N LEU A 34 16.17 -1.15 -8.88
CA LEU A 34 14.77 -1.45 -9.20
C LEU A 34 13.83 -0.36 -8.63
N ALA A 35 14.05 0.06 -7.39
CA ALA A 35 13.25 1.10 -6.74
C ALA A 35 13.37 2.46 -7.46
N LEU A 36 14.61 2.87 -7.81
CA LEU A 36 14.87 4.10 -8.55
C LEU A 36 14.28 4.06 -9.96
N SER A 37 14.42 2.93 -10.67
CA SER A 37 13.83 2.73 -12.01
C SER A 37 12.31 2.80 -11.98
N LYS A 38 11.67 2.20 -10.97
CA LYS A 38 10.22 2.27 -10.77
C LYS A 38 9.75 3.71 -10.51
N LYS A 39 10.49 4.44 -9.66
CA LYS A 39 10.21 5.85 -9.37
C LYS A 39 10.35 6.72 -10.62
N LYS A 40 11.44 6.53 -11.40
CA LYS A 40 11.68 7.21 -12.68
C LYS A 40 10.52 6.97 -13.64
N SER A 41 10.15 5.71 -13.88
CA SER A 41 9.06 5.34 -14.79
C SER A 41 7.72 5.97 -14.38
N GLY A 42 7.45 6.09 -13.07
CA GLY A 42 6.26 6.79 -12.56
C GLY A 42 6.25 8.28 -12.93
N ILE A 43 7.37 8.97 -12.71
CA ILE A 43 7.50 10.40 -13.02
C ILE A 43 7.45 10.65 -14.53
N GLU A 44 8.10 9.81 -15.34
CA GLU A 44 8.07 9.88 -16.81
C GLU A 44 6.64 9.72 -17.33
N LYS A 45 5.88 8.79 -16.77
CA LYS A 45 4.46 8.61 -17.12
C LYS A 45 3.63 9.85 -16.82
N ASP A 46 3.78 10.41 -15.61
CA ASP A 46 3.05 11.62 -15.22
C ASP A 46 3.36 12.81 -16.13
N LEU A 47 4.64 12.97 -16.49
CA LEU A 47 5.08 14.06 -17.40
C LEU A 47 4.57 13.85 -18.82
N ASN A 48 4.56 12.62 -19.31
CA ASN A 48 4.04 12.28 -20.64
C ASN A 48 2.52 12.49 -20.71
N ASP A 49 1.78 12.06 -19.66
CA ASP A 49 0.33 12.26 -19.58
C ASP A 49 -0.01 13.78 -19.59
N TYR A 50 0.75 14.57 -18.82
CA TYR A 50 0.60 16.03 -18.83
C TYR A 50 0.91 16.65 -20.20
N LYS A 51 2.02 16.23 -20.82
CA LYS A 51 2.44 16.73 -22.14
C LYS A 51 1.40 16.44 -23.21
N SER A 52 0.86 15.21 -23.23
CA SER A 52 -0.20 14.82 -24.15
C SER A 52 -1.44 15.71 -24.00
N ILE A 53 -1.90 15.95 -22.77
CA ILE A 53 -3.06 16.83 -22.51
C ILE A 53 -2.77 18.26 -22.95
N TYR A 54 -1.55 18.75 -22.73
CA TYR A 54 -1.18 20.10 -23.13
C TYR A 54 -1.15 20.26 -24.68
N GLU A 55 -0.66 19.23 -25.39
CA GLU A 55 -0.65 19.18 -26.85
C GLU A 55 -2.09 19.12 -27.40
N ASP A 56 -2.93 18.22 -26.87
CA ASP A 56 -4.35 18.11 -27.26
C ASP A 56 -5.09 19.42 -27.00
N PHE A 57 -4.84 20.07 -25.87
CA PHE A 57 -5.43 21.38 -25.57
C PHE A 57 -4.94 22.52 -26.49
N SER A 58 -3.68 22.49 -26.90
CA SER A 58 -3.12 23.45 -27.82
C SER A 58 -3.73 23.31 -29.22
N GLN A 59 -3.88 22.08 -29.70
CA GLN A 59 -4.57 21.78 -30.96
C GLN A 59 -6.04 22.23 -30.90
N LEU A 60 -6.71 22.02 -29.78
CA LEU A 60 -8.11 22.43 -29.62
C LEU A 60 -8.28 23.95 -29.68
N LYS A 61 -7.29 24.73 -29.23
CA LYS A 61 -7.29 26.20 -29.42
C LYS A 61 -7.20 26.60 -30.88
N GLU A 62 -6.41 25.88 -31.68
CA GLU A 62 -6.29 26.11 -33.12
C GLU A 62 -7.60 25.78 -33.82
N PHE A 63 -8.23 24.67 -33.50
CA PHE A 63 -9.55 24.29 -34.03
C PHE A 63 -10.64 25.30 -33.65
N LYS A 64 -10.56 25.90 -32.46
CA LYS A 64 -11.49 26.94 -32.04
C LYS A 64 -11.37 28.19 -32.91
N VAL A 65 -10.15 28.60 -33.27
CA VAL A 65 -9.93 29.76 -34.17
C VAL A 65 -10.55 29.48 -35.54
N LEU A 66 -10.36 28.25 -36.08
CA LEU A 66 -10.96 27.85 -37.34
C LEU A 66 -12.50 27.80 -37.27
N PHE A 67 -13.05 27.37 -36.14
CA PHE A 67 -14.51 27.36 -35.93
C PHE A 67 -15.09 28.81 -35.88
N ASP A 68 -14.35 29.74 -35.28
CA ASP A 68 -14.80 31.13 -35.21
C ASP A 68 -14.87 31.79 -36.64
N GLU A 69 -14.10 31.26 -37.62
CA GLU A 69 -14.12 31.69 -39.02
C GLU A 69 -15.21 31.00 -39.85
N ASP A 70 -15.40 29.66 -39.71
CA ASP A 70 -16.23 28.86 -40.63
C ASP A 70 -17.57 28.42 -40.01
N GLN A 71 -17.74 28.45 -38.70
CA GLN A 71 -18.95 28.10 -37.93
C GLN A 71 -19.62 26.75 -38.36
N SER A 72 -18.83 25.80 -38.82
CA SER A 72 -19.29 24.48 -39.28
C SER A 72 -19.79 23.65 -38.11
N ASN A 73 -20.98 23.03 -38.27
CA ASN A 73 -21.53 22.13 -37.25
C ASN A 73 -20.63 20.89 -37.01
N GLU A 74 -19.98 20.38 -38.07
CA GLU A 74 -19.06 19.23 -37.98
C GLU A 74 -17.83 19.58 -37.11
N LEU A 75 -17.30 20.79 -37.26
CA LEU A 75 -16.17 21.24 -36.48
C LEU A 75 -16.56 21.48 -35.01
N LYS A 76 -17.78 21.95 -34.77
CA LYS A 76 -18.34 22.06 -33.43
C LYS A 76 -18.44 20.72 -32.72
N ASP A 77 -19.03 19.71 -33.37
CA ASP A 77 -19.19 18.38 -32.83
C ASP A 77 -17.83 17.70 -32.52
N TYR A 78 -16.82 17.98 -33.34
CA TYR A 78 -15.45 17.53 -33.10
C TYR A 78 -14.84 18.20 -31.87
N ILE A 79 -14.94 19.51 -31.76
CA ILE A 79 -14.43 20.27 -30.60
C ILE A 79 -15.09 19.82 -29.32
N ASP A 80 -16.42 19.64 -29.30
CA ASP A 80 -17.17 19.18 -28.13
C ASP A 80 -16.69 17.80 -27.66
N LYS A 81 -16.47 16.86 -28.56
CA LYS A 81 -15.93 15.53 -28.24
C LYS A 81 -14.51 15.58 -27.69
N GLU A 82 -13.64 16.39 -28.26
CA GLU A 82 -12.27 16.52 -27.75
C GLU A 82 -12.23 17.23 -26.39
N ILE A 83 -13.13 18.19 -26.13
CA ILE A 83 -13.30 18.82 -24.82
C ILE A 83 -13.69 17.77 -23.78
N GLU A 84 -14.67 16.91 -24.07
CA GLU A 84 -15.09 15.82 -23.17
C GLU A 84 -13.92 14.89 -22.85
N LYS A 85 -13.17 14.48 -23.87
CA LYS A 85 -11.99 13.62 -23.72
C LYS A 85 -10.92 14.27 -22.83
N ILE A 86 -10.57 15.52 -23.08
CA ILE A 86 -9.58 16.26 -22.29
C ILE A 86 -10.07 16.42 -20.84
N ASN A 87 -11.34 16.74 -20.61
CA ASN A 87 -11.91 16.85 -19.27
C ASN A 87 -11.78 15.53 -18.50
N LEU A 88 -12.11 14.39 -19.11
CA LEU A 88 -11.95 13.08 -18.48
C LEU A 88 -10.49 12.79 -18.09
N LEU A 89 -9.53 13.16 -18.95
CA LEU A 89 -8.10 12.99 -18.65
C LEU A 89 -7.63 13.92 -17.52
N VAL A 90 -8.06 15.16 -17.51
CA VAL A 90 -7.75 16.16 -16.46
C VAL A 90 -8.34 15.70 -15.12
N ASP A 91 -9.59 15.23 -15.10
CA ASP A 91 -10.24 14.72 -13.89
C ASP A 91 -9.49 13.51 -13.34
N LYS A 92 -9.08 12.58 -14.21
CA LYS A 92 -8.27 11.42 -13.83
C LYS A 92 -6.93 11.84 -13.20
N LEU A 93 -6.20 12.77 -13.82
CA LEU A 93 -4.93 13.26 -13.28
C LEU A 93 -5.12 14.04 -11.98
N SER A 94 -6.16 14.87 -11.89
CA SER A 94 -6.49 15.63 -10.68
C SER A 94 -6.81 14.70 -9.52
N PHE A 95 -7.51 13.59 -9.80
CA PHE A 95 -7.83 12.59 -8.81
C PHE A 95 -6.59 11.84 -8.30
N LEU A 96 -5.63 11.52 -9.18
CA LEU A 96 -4.38 10.88 -8.79
C LEU A 96 -3.55 11.73 -7.80
N LYS A 97 -3.70 13.05 -7.83
CA LYS A 97 -3.03 13.96 -6.89
C LYS A 97 -3.57 13.85 -5.46
N VAL A 98 -4.80 13.37 -5.27
CA VAL A 98 -5.38 13.11 -3.94
C VAL A 98 -4.60 12.00 -3.23
N PHE A 99 -3.91 11.13 -3.97
CA PHE A 99 -3.07 10.07 -3.43
C PHE A 99 -1.71 10.62 -3.00
N SER A 100 -1.68 11.33 -1.87
CA SER A 100 -0.48 12.00 -1.35
C SER A 100 0.37 11.12 -0.43
N ASN A 101 -0.19 10.03 0.12
CA ASN A 101 0.52 9.15 1.03
C ASN A 101 1.38 8.13 0.27
N LYS A 102 2.56 7.80 0.81
CA LYS A 102 3.44 6.77 0.24
C LYS A 102 2.73 5.43 0.04
N SER A 103 1.84 5.07 0.95
CA SER A 103 1.06 3.84 0.90
C SER A 103 0.05 3.82 -0.25
N ASP A 104 -0.42 4.98 -0.72
CA ASP A 104 -1.47 5.06 -1.74
C ASP A 104 -1.06 4.42 -3.07
N SER A 105 0.23 4.43 -3.40
CA SER A 105 0.78 3.80 -4.61
C SER A 105 0.93 2.28 -4.52
N CYS A 106 0.73 1.69 -3.33
CA CYS A 106 0.90 0.27 -3.10
C CYS A 106 -0.24 -0.57 -3.70
N ASN A 107 0.04 -1.87 -3.87
CA ASN A 107 -0.99 -2.87 -4.02
C ASN A 107 -1.88 -2.90 -2.77
N ALA A 108 -3.09 -3.49 -2.89
CA ALA A 108 -4.04 -3.56 -1.79
C ALA A 108 -4.45 -4.98 -1.47
N TYR A 109 -4.60 -5.26 -0.19
CA TYR A 109 -5.42 -6.38 0.30
C TYR A 109 -6.79 -5.83 0.68
N LEU A 110 -7.83 -6.55 0.29
CA LEU A 110 -9.22 -6.24 0.62
C LEU A 110 -9.85 -7.46 1.28
N ASP A 111 -10.16 -7.31 2.57
CA ASP A 111 -10.85 -8.32 3.36
C ASP A 111 -12.35 -8.01 3.39
N ILE A 112 -13.16 -9.00 3.07
CA ILE A 112 -14.62 -8.95 3.17
C ILE A 112 -15.06 -9.94 4.25
N GLN A 113 -15.83 -9.48 5.22
CA GLN A 113 -16.35 -10.31 6.29
C GLN A 113 -17.88 -10.15 6.39
N ALA A 114 -18.60 -11.24 6.37
CA ALA A 114 -20.03 -11.24 6.63
C ALA A 114 -20.32 -10.78 8.07
N GLY A 115 -21.24 -9.84 8.21
CA GLY A 115 -21.67 -9.33 9.51
C GLY A 115 -22.89 -10.05 10.07
N SER A 116 -23.63 -9.36 10.94
CA SER A 116 -24.89 -9.87 11.48
C SER A 116 -25.96 -9.97 10.37
N GLY A 117 -26.65 -11.09 10.31
CA GLY A 117 -27.69 -11.37 9.30
C GLY A 117 -27.70 -12.81 8.77
N GLY A 118 -26.84 -13.69 9.32
CA GLY A 118 -26.80 -15.11 8.96
C GLY A 118 -26.54 -15.34 7.47
N THR A 119 -27.33 -16.22 6.82
CA THR A 119 -27.20 -16.57 5.40
C THR A 119 -27.28 -15.34 4.47
N GLU A 120 -28.15 -14.37 4.78
CA GLU A 120 -28.26 -13.13 4.03
C GLU A 120 -26.99 -12.29 4.04
N ALA A 121 -26.31 -12.20 5.19
CA ALA A 121 -25.05 -11.46 5.30
C ALA A 121 -23.91 -12.18 4.55
N GLN A 122 -23.92 -13.53 4.53
CA GLN A 122 -22.96 -14.32 3.78
C GLN A 122 -23.16 -14.17 2.26
N ASP A 123 -24.42 -14.14 1.79
CA ASP A 123 -24.73 -13.86 0.39
C ASP A 123 -24.37 -12.42 0.00
N TRP A 124 -24.63 -11.46 0.90
CA TRP A 124 -24.21 -10.07 0.70
C TRP A 124 -22.69 -9.94 0.54
N ALA A 125 -21.92 -10.62 1.39
CA ALA A 125 -20.48 -10.64 1.29
C ALA A 125 -20.00 -11.21 -0.07
N GLU A 126 -20.67 -12.24 -0.61
CA GLU A 126 -20.37 -12.76 -1.95
C GLU A 126 -20.75 -11.78 -3.07
N MET A 127 -21.84 -11.05 -2.91
CA MET A 127 -22.20 -9.99 -3.86
C MET A 127 -21.14 -8.88 -3.89
N LEU A 128 -20.63 -8.46 -2.72
CA LEU A 128 -19.54 -7.50 -2.62
C LEU A 128 -18.26 -8.04 -3.25
N LEU A 129 -17.90 -9.31 -3.01
CA LEU A 129 -16.78 -9.97 -3.66
C LEU A 129 -16.86 -9.82 -5.19
N ARG A 130 -18.00 -10.19 -5.77
CA ARG A 130 -18.22 -10.07 -7.23
C ARG A 130 -18.16 -8.63 -7.71
N MET A 131 -18.66 -7.68 -6.93
CA MET A 131 -18.63 -6.25 -7.26
C MET A 131 -17.20 -5.74 -7.33
N TYR A 132 -16.37 -6.03 -6.32
CA TYR A 132 -14.97 -5.58 -6.31
C TYR A 132 -14.10 -6.29 -7.34
N MET A 133 -14.34 -7.56 -7.62
CA MET A 133 -13.65 -8.26 -8.73
C MET A 133 -13.94 -7.58 -10.07
N ARG A 134 -15.21 -7.32 -10.40
CA ARG A 134 -15.60 -6.63 -11.64
C ARG A 134 -15.04 -5.20 -11.71
N TRP A 135 -15.04 -4.51 -10.58
CA TRP A 135 -14.44 -3.17 -10.50
C TRP A 135 -12.95 -3.22 -10.83
N GLY A 136 -12.22 -4.16 -10.26
CA GLY A 136 -10.80 -4.31 -10.50
C GLY A 136 -10.47 -4.72 -11.92
N GLU A 137 -11.23 -5.65 -12.52
CA GLU A 137 -11.11 -6.02 -13.93
C GLU A 137 -11.31 -4.81 -14.85
N LYS A 138 -12.34 -3.99 -14.59
CA LYS A 138 -12.61 -2.77 -15.36
C LYS A 138 -11.47 -1.76 -15.27
N HIS A 139 -10.73 -1.73 -14.16
CA HIS A 139 -9.59 -0.84 -13.95
C HIS A 139 -8.25 -1.50 -14.28
N SER A 140 -8.27 -2.68 -14.92
CA SER A 140 -7.09 -3.44 -15.36
C SER A 140 -6.15 -3.83 -14.20
N TYR A 141 -6.71 -4.08 -13.01
CA TYR A 141 -5.98 -4.68 -11.90
C TYR A 141 -5.90 -6.19 -12.07
N ASN A 142 -4.74 -6.77 -11.74
CA ASN A 142 -4.64 -8.22 -11.58
C ASN A 142 -5.11 -8.58 -10.17
N ILE A 143 -6.16 -9.42 -10.08
CA ILE A 143 -6.82 -9.76 -8.83
C ILE A 143 -6.55 -11.22 -8.49
N GLU A 144 -6.13 -11.48 -7.26
CA GLU A 144 -5.88 -12.81 -6.73
C GLU A 144 -6.74 -13.02 -5.48
N ILE A 145 -7.42 -14.17 -5.39
CA ILE A 145 -8.10 -14.60 -4.17
C ILE A 145 -7.07 -15.31 -3.30
N ILE A 146 -6.67 -14.68 -2.18
CA ILE A 146 -5.69 -15.23 -1.25
C ILE A 146 -6.32 -16.28 -0.34
N SER A 147 -7.51 -15.99 0.18
CA SER A 147 -8.27 -16.91 1.04
C SER A 147 -9.76 -16.68 0.84
N SER A 148 -10.54 -17.75 1.00
CA SER A 148 -12.01 -17.66 0.99
C SER A 148 -12.59 -18.78 1.84
N THR A 149 -13.53 -18.43 2.71
CA THR A 149 -14.29 -19.36 3.54
C THR A 149 -15.75 -19.30 3.12
N SER A 150 -16.28 -20.40 2.59
CA SER A 150 -17.66 -20.51 2.17
C SER A 150 -18.63 -20.39 3.33
N GLY A 151 -19.83 -19.89 3.05
CA GLY A 151 -20.96 -19.92 3.96
C GLY A 151 -21.48 -21.35 4.17
N GLU A 152 -22.32 -21.55 5.17
CA GLU A 152 -22.89 -22.87 5.47
C GLU A 152 -23.98 -23.27 4.48
N VAL A 153 -24.78 -22.32 4.03
CA VAL A 153 -25.92 -22.53 3.12
C VAL A 153 -25.71 -21.84 1.79
N ALA A 154 -25.23 -20.58 1.83
CA ALA A 154 -24.97 -19.75 0.66
C ALA A 154 -23.90 -18.69 1.00
N GLY A 155 -23.32 -18.09 -0.03
CA GLY A 155 -22.39 -16.98 0.10
C GLY A 155 -21.05 -17.36 0.74
N ILE A 156 -20.38 -16.37 1.31
CA ILE A 156 -19.06 -16.48 1.95
C ILE A 156 -19.09 -15.90 3.38
N LYS A 157 -18.34 -16.54 4.30
CA LYS A 157 -18.12 -16.00 5.65
C LYS A 157 -17.08 -14.88 5.64
N ASN A 158 -15.95 -15.15 5.01
CA ASN A 158 -14.88 -14.19 4.79
C ASN A 158 -14.12 -14.48 3.50
N THR A 159 -13.48 -13.46 2.94
CA THR A 159 -12.56 -13.60 1.82
C THR A 159 -11.55 -12.47 1.82
N THR A 160 -10.32 -12.79 1.41
CA THR A 160 -9.25 -11.82 1.19
C THR A 160 -8.89 -11.79 -0.29
N LEU A 161 -8.98 -10.62 -0.89
CA LEU A 161 -8.54 -10.34 -2.26
C LEU A 161 -7.23 -9.55 -2.23
N LYS A 162 -6.35 -9.83 -3.18
CA LYS A 162 -5.19 -9.02 -3.47
C LYS A 162 -5.39 -8.32 -4.81
N PHE A 163 -5.25 -7.00 -4.81
CA PHE A 163 -5.26 -6.16 -6.01
C PHE A 163 -3.84 -5.74 -6.36
N ASN A 164 -3.30 -6.26 -7.45
CA ASN A 164 -1.98 -5.93 -7.94
C ASN A 164 -2.08 -4.82 -9.00
N GLY A 165 -1.56 -3.64 -8.69
CA GLY A 165 -1.52 -2.51 -9.62
C GLY A 165 -1.27 -1.18 -8.93
N GLN A 166 -0.90 -0.19 -9.72
CA GLN A 166 -0.55 1.14 -9.22
C GLN A 166 -1.77 1.83 -8.61
N TYR A 167 -1.60 2.39 -7.41
CA TYR A 167 -2.65 3.08 -6.65
C TYR A 167 -3.85 2.21 -6.23
N ALA A 168 -3.71 0.89 -6.23
CA ALA A 168 -4.80 0.00 -5.81
C ALA A 168 -5.27 0.31 -4.39
N TYR A 169 -4.33 0.49 -3.45
CA TYR A 169 -4.66 0.89 -2.08
C TYR A 169 -5.28 2.29 -2.01
N GLY A 170 -4.74 3.26 -2.74
CA GLY A 170 -5.26 4.63 -2.77
C GLY A 170 -6.74 4.69 -3.15
N TRP A 171 -7.14 3.89 -4.15
CA TRP A 171 -8.54 3.79 -4.58
C TRP A 171 -9.43 3.08 -3.57
N LEU A 172 -8.96 1.97 -3.02
CA LEU A 172 -9.78 1.09 -2.21
C LEU A 172 -9.85 1.49 -0.72
N LYS A 173 -8.87 2.24 -0.19
CA LYS A 173 -8.81 2.61 1.25
C LYS A 173 -10.08 3.25 1.79
N THR A 174 -10.81 4.01 0.95
CA THR A 174 -12.06 4.68 1.33
C THR A 174 -13.26 3.73 1.43
N GLU A 175 -13.10 2.48 1.01
CA GLU A 175 -14.13 1.44 1.13
C GLU A 175 -14.09 0.72 2.48
N THR A 176 -13.07 1.00 3.32
CA THR A 176 -12.95 0.41 4.66
C THR A 176 -14.12 0.86 5.54
N GLY A 177 -14.92 -0.10 5.99
CA GLY A 177 -16.09 0.15 6.86
C GLY A 177 -17.21 -0.85 6.64
N VAL A 178 -18.37 -0.54 7.18
CA VAL A 178 -19.56 -1.41 7.12
C VAL A 178 -20.45 -1.04 5.93
N HIS A 179 -20.80 -2.05 5.14
CA HIS A 179 -21.66 -1.95 3.97
C HIS A 179 -23.01 -2.61 4.27
N ARG A 180 -24.08 -1.84 4.14
CA ARG A 180 -25.46 -2.28 4.40
C ARG A 180 -26.16 -2.65 3.10
N LEU A 181 -26.86 -3.78 3.08
CA LEU A 181 -27.80 -4.17 2.03
C LEU A 181 -29.21 -4.20 2.58
N VAL A 182 -30.16 -3.64 1.85
CA VAL A 182 -31.59 -3.79 2.08
C VAL A 182 -32.24 -4.33 0.81
N ARG A 183 -32.80 -5.54 0.87
CA ARG A 183 -33.51 -6.17 -0.26
C ARG A 183 -34.59 -7.12 0.21
N LYS A 184 -35.43 -7.58 -0.71
CA LYS A 184 -36.29 -8.76 -0.47
C LYS A 184 -35.40 -9.99 -0.39
N SER A 185 -35.57 -10.80 0.68
CA SER A 185 -34.73 -11.97 0.92
C SER A 185 -35.09 -13.10 -0.05
N PRO A 186 -34.13 -13.66 -0.81
CA PRO A 186 -34.34 -14.88 -1.58
C PRO A 186 -34.43 -16.13 -0.69
N PHE A 187 -34.02 -16.03 0.58
CA PHE A 187 -34.00 -17.13 1.56
C PHE A 187 -35.23 -17.11 2.50
N ASP A 188 -36.06 -16.05 2.44
CA ASP A 188 -37.28 -15.95 3.24
C ASP A 188 -38.51 -16.30 2.37
N SER A 189 -39.20 -17.36 2.75
CA SER A 189 -40.45 -17.78 2.09
C SER A 189 -41.56 -16.71 2.10
N GLY A 190 -41.50 -15.78 3.06
CA GLY A 190 -42.41 -14.64 3.18
C GLY A 190 -42.06 -13.44 2.29
N ASN A 191 -41.00 -13.51 1.53
CA ASN A 191 -40.53 -12.45 0.62
C ASN A 191 -40.37 -11.06 1.31
N ARG A 192 -40.05 -11.06 2.60
CA ARG A 192 -39.91 -9.87 3.42
C ARG A 192 -38.60 -9.16 3.14
N ARG A 193 -38.56 -7.86 3.40
CA ARG A 193 -37.35 -7.07 3.33
C ARG A 193 -36.44 -7.37 4.53
N HIS A 194 -35.18 -7.72 4.22
CA HIS A 194 -34.14 -7.94 5.20
C HIS A 194 -33.04 -6.91 5.06
N THR A 195 -32.40 -6.62 6.18
CA THR A 195 -31.20 -5.79 6.23
C THR A 195 -30.01 -6.65 6.63
N SER A 196 -28.94 -6.59 5.86
CA SER A 196 -27.72 -7.36 6.09
C SER A 196 -26.51 -6.44 6.08
N PHE A 197 -25.48 -6.81 6.82
CA PHE A 197 -24.25 -6.06 6.94
C PHE A 197 -23.06 -6.93 6.55
N ALA A 198 -22.07 -6.32 5.92
CA ALA A 198 -20.75 -6.89 5.71
C ALA A 198 -19.72 -5.81 5.96
N SER A 199 -18.57 -6.18 6.53
CA SER A 199 -17.46 -5.26 6.69
C SER A 199 -16.43 -5.46 5.59
N ILE A 200 -15.84 -4.35 5.16
CA ILE A 200 -14.70 -4.30 4.26
C ILE A 200 -13.55 -3.66 5.01
N PHE A 201 -12.40 -4.27 4.92
CA PHE A 201 -11.16 -3.72 5.43
C PHE A 201 -10.11 -3.74 4.33
N VAL A 202 -9.44 -2.60 4.12
CA VAL A 202 -8.41 -2.46 3.08
C VAL A 202 -7.09 -2.13 3.72
N SER A 203 -6.07 -2.90 3.40
CA SER A 203 -4.69 -2.69 3.85
C SER A 203 -3.71 -2.62 2.69
N PRO A 204 -2.65 -1.81 2.78
CA PRO A 204 -1.62 -1.75 1.75
C PRO A 204 -0.70 -2.98 1.80
N GLU A 205 -0.21 -3.42 0.64
CA GLU A 205 0.90 -4.37 0.60
C GLU A 205 2.22 -3.64 0.88
N ILE A 206 2.73 -3.79 2.09
CA ILE A 206 4.01 -3.21 2.50
C ILE A 206 5.10 -4.24 2.25
N ASN A 207 5.85 -4.09 1.15
CA ASN A 207 7.01 -4.92 0.80
C ASN A 207 8.30 -4.37 1.42
N GLU A 208 8.25 -3.77 2.59
CA GLU A 208 9.47 -3.35 3.28
C GLU A 208 10.03 -4.52 4.08
N ASP A 209 11.02 -5.20 3.52
CA ASP A 209 11.98 -5.94 4.34
C ASP A 209 12.53 -4.98 5.39
N ILE A 210 12.39 -5.35 6.67
CA ILE A 210 12.92 -4.56 7.78
C ILE A 210 14.44 -4.58 7.65
N LYS A 211 15.01 -3.61 6.90
CA LYS A 211 16.46 -3.41 6.81
C LYS A 211 16.91 -2.73 8.09
N ILE A 212 17.58 -3.50 8.95
CA ILE A 212 18.19 -2.94 10.16
C ILE A 212 19.55 -2.39 9.79
N ASP A 213 19.61 -1.07 9.68
CA ASP A 213 20.87 -0.36 9.51
C ASP A 213 21.39 0.06 10.88
N ILE A 214 22.50 -0.58 11.30
CA ILE A 214 23.13 -0.31 12.58
C ILE A 214 24.29 0.63 12.36
N ASN A 215 24.13 1.89 12.76
CA ASN A 215 25.22 2.84 12.69
C ASN A 215 26.25 2.51 13.78
N PRO A 216 27.54 2.32 13.45
CA PRO A 216 28.59 2.03 14.41
C PRO A 216 28.73 3.09 15.53
N SER A 217 28.40 4.36 15.26
CA SER A 217 28.42 5.45 16.24
C SER A 217 27.38 5.30 17.36
N ASP A 218 26.32 4.54 17.12
CA ASP A 218 25.26 4.29 18.11
C ASP A 218 25.54 3.06 18.99
N LEU A 219 26.70 2.42 18.78
CA LEU A 219 27.12 1.24 19.51
C LEU A 219 28.17 1.57 20.57
N ARG A 220 27.88 1.22 21.82
CA ARG A 220 28.88 1.13 22.88
C ARG A 220 29.32 -0.32 23.04
N ILE A 221 30.62 -0.58 22.88
CA ILE A 221 31.19 -1.91 22.98
C ILE A 221 32.10 -1.96 24.20
N ASP A 222 31.71 -2.76 25.19
CA ASP A 222 32.45 -2.99 26.42
C ASP A 222 33.06 -4.40 26.38
N VAL A 223 34.34 -4.51 26.73
CA VAL A 223 35.06 -5.79 26.83
C VAL A 223 35.31 -6.08 28.30
N PHE A 224 35.07 -7.32 28.72
CA PHE A 224 35.23 -7.72 30.12
C PHE A 224 35.69 -9.19 30.24
N ARG A 225 36.11 -9.55 31.46
CA ARG A 225 36.50 -10.94 31.75
C ARG A 225 35.26 -11.78 31.97
N ALA A 226 35.19 -12.92 31.28
CA ALA A 226 34.08 -13.85 31.49
C ALA A 226 34.11 -14.41 32.90
N SER A 227 32.95 -14.45 33.55
CA SER A 227 32.76 -15.14 34.82
C SER A 227 31.83 -16.36 34.61
N GLY A 228 32.34 -17.57 34.70
CA GLY A 228 31.55 -18.78 34.49
C GLY A 228 32.38 -20.04 34.45
N ALA A 229 31.74 -21.22 34.32
CA ALA A 229 32.35 -22.55 34.22
C ALA A 229 33.12 -22.70 32.90
N GLY A 230 34.33 -22.15 32.82
CA GLY A 230 35.25 -22.25 31.69
C GLY A 230 36.67 -22.43 32.26
N GLY A 231 37.51 -23.20 31.59
CA GLY A 231 38.86 -23.49 32.05
C GLY A 231 39.72 -22.23 32.28
N GLN A 232 40.87 -22.36 32.92
CA GLN A 232 41.76 -21.26 33.37
C GLN A 232 42.05 -20.15 32.31
N HIS A 233 41.93 -20.47 31.05
CA HIS A 233 42.19 -19.52 29.97
C HIS A 233 41.04 -18.52 29.75
N VAL A 234 39.78 -18.90 29.97
CA VAL A 234 38.58 -18.07 29.77
C VAL A 234 38.48 -17.01 30.84
N ASN A 235 38.92 -17.33 32.07
CA ASN A 235 38.86 -16.43 33.23
C ASN A 235 40.06 -15.48 33.35
N LYS A 236 41.13 -15.65 32.54
CA LYS A 236 42.30 -14.77 32.55
C LYS A 236 42.34 -13.73 31.43
N THR A 237 41.61 -13.95 30.34
CA THR A 237 41.57 -13.06 29.18
C THR A 237 40.25 -12.29 29.08
N GLU A 238 40.34 -11.01 28.68
CA GLU A 238 39.16 -10.16 28.46
C GLU A 238 38.55 -10.48 27.08
N SER A 239 37.96 -11.66 26.94
CA SER A 239 37.36 -12.14 25.69
C SER A 239 35.84 -11.91 25.60
N ALA A 240 35.15 -11.65 26.71
CA ALA A 240 33.74 -11.37 26.70
C ALA A 240 33.43 -9.98 26.18
N VAL A 241 32.38 -9.88 25.33
CA VAL A 241 31.97 -8.65 24.69
C VAL A 241 30.52 -8.34 25.03
N ARG A 242 30.24 -7.11 25.42
CA ARG A 242 28.91 -6.53 25.60
C ARG A 242 28.73 -5.39 24.61
N ILE A 243 27.64 -5.40 23.89
CA ILE A 243 27.27 -4.34 22.95
C ILE A 243 25.96 -3.73 23.43
N THR A 244 25.98 -2.41 23.62
CA THR A 244 24.80 -1.62 23.95
C THR A 244 24.46 -0.71 22.79
N HIS A 245 23.25 -0.79 22.29
CA HIS A 245 22.74 0.13 21.27
C HIS A 245 22.07 1.33 21.95
N SER A 246 22.68 2.51 21.84
CA SER A 246 22.31 3.71 22.60
C SER A 246 20.89 4.18 22.31
N LYS A 247 20.40 4.07 21.06
CA LYS A 247 19.06 4.54 20.68
C LYS A 247 17.93 3.66 21.19
N SER A 248 18.11 2.34 21.17
CA SER A 248 17.06 1.39 21.59
C SER A 248 17.23 0.89 23.04
N GLY A 249 18.38 1.14 23.65
CA GLY A 249 18.71 0.59 24.98
C GLY A 249 18.96 -0.91 25.00
N ILE A 250 18.95 -1.60 23.85
CA ILE A 250 19.14 -3.04 23.78
C ILE A 250 20.57 -3.39 24.09
N VAL A 251 20.76 -4.35 25.00
CA VAL A 251 22.05 -4.87 25.39
C VAL A 251 22.17 -6.33 24.97
N THR A 252 23.29 -6.70 24.34
CA THR A 252 23.67 -8.05 24.02
C THR A 252 25.06 -8.37 24.55
N GLN A 253 25.28 -9.60 24.97
CA GLN A 253 26.60 -10.02 25.46
C GLN A 253 26.92 -11.44 24.98
N CYS A 254 28.17 -11.68 24.67
CA CYS A 254 28.69 -13.01 24.34
C CYS A 254 29.99 -13.28 25.06
N GLN A 255 30.09 -14.43 25.74
CA GLN A 255 31.26 -14.84 26.52
C GLN A 255 31.70 -16.30 26.27
N ASN A 256 31.06 -16.99 25.31
CA ASN A 256 31.23 -18.44 25.11
C ASN A 256 32.48 -18.80 24.32
N GLY A 257 33.09 -17.85 23.60
CA GLY A 257 34.26 -18.09 22.75
C GLY A 257 35.56 -17.62 23.38
N ARG A 258 36.70 -18.28 23.03
CA ARG A 258 38.06 -17.84 23.40
C ARG A 258 38.50 -16.62 22.61
N SER A 259 37.88 -16.31 21.49
CA SER A 259 38.23 -15.22 20.60
C SER A 259 37.25 -14.04 20.80
N GLN A 260 37.79 -12.88 21.18
CA GLN A 260 37.06 -11.62 21.33
C GLN A 260 36.32 -11.24 20.01
N HIS A 261 36.96 -11.42 18.85
CA HIS A 261 36.35 -11.12 17.55
C HIS A 261 35.11 -12.00 17.28
N LYS A 262 35.20 -13.32 17.56
CA LYS A 262 34.03 -14.22 17.41
C LYS A 262 32.90 -13.85 18.37
N ASN A 263 33.22 -13.44 19.59
CA ASN A 263 32.23 -13.02 20.58
C ASN A 263 31.58 -11.69 20.13
N LYS A 264 32.34 -10.75 19.57
CA LYS A 264 31.82 -9.51 19.00
C LYS A 264 30.86 -9.79 17.83
N ASP A 265 31.24 -10.64 16.89
CA ASP A 265 30.38 -11.00 15.75
C ASP A 265 29.10 -11.69 16.21
N THR A 266 29.19 -12.57 17.20
CA THR A 266 28.01 -13.25 17.77
C THR A 266 27.09 -12.24 18.49
N ALA A 267 27.65 -11.34 19.29
CA ALA A 267 26.87 -10.31 19.99
C ALA A 267 26.21 -9.35 18.99
N MET A 268 26.89 -9.02 17.86
CA MET A 268 26.35 -8.22 16.78
C MET A 268 25.17 -8.91 16.06
N LYS A 269 25.29 -10.23 15.80
CA LYS A 269 24.18 -11.02 15.23
C LYS A 269 22.98 -11.05 16.16
N GLN A 270 23.21 -11.21 17.46
CA GLN A 270 22.16 -11.18 18.48
C GLN A 270 21.50 -9.79 18.57
N LEU A 271 22.28 -8.70 18.45
CA LEU A 271 21.75 -7.34 18.44
C LEU A 271 20.84 -7.11 17.23
N ARG A 272 21.28 -7.53 16.04
CA ARG A 272 20.45 -7.45 14.81
C ARG A 272 19.13 -8.21 14.97
N ALA A 273 19.17 -9.42 15.51
CA ALA A 273 17.98 -10.23 15.74
C ALA A 273 17.00 -9.54 16.71
N LYS A 274 17.49 -8.97 17.82
CA LYS A 274 16.65 -8.26 18.80
C LYS A 274 16.08 -6.95 18.24
N LEU A 275 16.85 -6.21 17.45
CA LEU A 275 16.36 -5.00 16.77
C LEU A 275 15.29 -5.34 15.75
N TYR A 276 15.48 -6.43 15.00
CA TYR A 276 14.49 -6.94 14.06
C TYR A 276 13.18 -7.30 14.75
N GLU A 277 13.26 -8.03 15.85
CA GLU A 277 12.08 -8.42 16.65
C GLU A 277 11.35 -7.19 17.22
N MET A 278 12.10 -6.18 17.70
CA MET A 278 11.51 -4.92 18.20
C MET A 278 10.77 -4.15 17.09
N GLU A 279 11.36 -4.04 15.89
CA GLU A 279 10.71 -3.37 14.77
C GLU A 279 9.49 -4.16 14.26
N LEU A 280 9.56 -5.48 14.26
CA LEU A 280 8.44 -6.35 13.91
C LEU A 280 7.29 -6.19 14.91
N GLN A 281 7.61 -6.07 16.20
CA GLN A 281 6.63 -5.87 17.26
C GLN A 281 5.99 -4.48 17.20
N LYS A 282 6.74 -3.43 16.84
CA LYS A 282 6.18 -2.09 16.57
C LYS A 282 5.20 -2.13 15.42
N LYS A 283 5.59 -2.72 14.28
CA LYS A 283 4.70 -2.88 13.11
C LYS A 283 3.44 -3.66 13.47
N LYS A 284 3.57 -4.72 14.28
CA LYS A 284 2.42 -5.48 14.76
C LYS A 284 1.49 -4.64 15.63
N THR A 285 2.04 -3.85 16.54
CA THR A 285 1.23 -2.97 17.42
C THR A 285 0.52 -1.88 16.61
N GLU A 286 1.16 -1.33 15.57
CA GLU A 286 0.53 -0.40 14.64
C GLU A 286 -0.60 -1.07 13.85
N GLN A 287 -0.41 -2.30 13.39
CA GLN A 287 -1.46 -3.09 12.73
C GLN A 287 -2.61 -3.42 13.69
N ASP A 288 -2.31 -3.85 14.92
CA ASP A 288 -3.31 -4.15 15.95
C ASP A 288 -4.13 -2.88 16.31
N ASN A 289 -3.50 -1.70 16.34
CA ASN A 289 -4.19 -0.42 16.55
C ASN A 289 -5.14 -0.12 15.37
N ILE A 290 -4.70 -0.28 14.13
CA ILE A 290 -5.54 -0.13 12.94
C ILE A 290 -6.67 -1.16 12.93
N GLU A 291 -6.41 -2.39 13.41
CA GLU A 291 -7.44 -3.42 13.54
C GLU A 291 -8.45 -3.12 14.66
N SER A 292 -8.02 -2.52 15.77
CA SER A 292 -8.90 -2.14 16.87
C SER A 292 -9.84 -0.99 16.53
N GLU A 293 -9.52 -0.18 15.52
CA GLU A 293 -10.39 0.86 14.97
C GLU A 293 -11.52 0.31 14.08
N LYS A 294 -11.56 -1.03 13.84
CA LYS A 294 -12.67 -1.65 13.10
C LYS A 294 -13.97 -1.43 13.88
N ALA A 295 -14.90 -0.66 13.29
CA ALA A 295 -16.21 -0.44 13.88
C ALA A 295 -16.99 -1.75 13.99
N ASP A 296 -17.83 -1.88 15.04
CA ASP A 296 -18.75 -3.00 15.17
C ASP A 296 -19.63 -3.16 13.92
N ILE A 297 -19.72 -4.39 13.40
CA ILE A 297 -20.47 -4.70 12.19
C ILE A 297 -21.95 -4.72 12.50
N GLY A 298 -22.56 -3.54 12.56
CA GLY A 298 -23.97 -3.41 12.94
C GLY A 298 -24.61 -2.07 12.56
N TRP A 299 -25.76 -1.82 13.16
CA TRP A 299 -26.54 -0.61 12.94
C TRP A 299 -25.76 0.65 13.40
N GLY A 300 -25.76 1.68 12.55
CA GLY A 300 -25.14 2.97 12.87
C GLY A 300 -23.71 3.15 12.38
N SER A 301 -23.01 2.06 12.04
CA SER A 301 -21.58 2.09 11.59
C SER A 301 -21.43 2.05 10.08
N GLN A 302 -22.51 2.04 9.30
CA GLN A 302 -22.43 1.87 7.85
C GLN A 302 -21.89 3.12 7.14
N ILE A 303 -20.91 2.90 6.27
CA ILE A 303 -20.38 3.93 5.35
C ILE A 303 -21.13 3.96 4.02
N ARG A 304 -21.72 2.81 3.61
CA ARG A 304 -22.52 2.68 2.39
C ARG A 304 -23.79 1.91 2.63
N SER A 305 -24.85 2.26 1.90
CA SER A 305 -26.14 1.57 1.95
C SER A 305 -26.65 1.30 0.54
N TYR A 306 -26.92 0.03 0.26
CA TYR A 306 -27.46 -0.45 -1.00
C TYR A 306 -28.88 -0.90 -0.78
N VAL A 307 -29.83 -0.35 -1.55
CA VAL A 307 -31.24 -0.68 -1.48
C VAL A 307 -31.68 -1.21 -2.82
N LEU A 308 -32.05 -2.47 -2.85
CA LEU A 308 -32.53 -3.17 -4.04
C LEU A 308 -34.04 -3.43 -3.92
N ASP A 309 -34.69 -3.67 -5.05
CA ASP A 309 -36.13 -4.01 -5.13
C ASP A 309 -37.02 -2.91 -4.54
N GLN A 310 -36.82 -1.68 -4.96
CA GLN A 310 -37.71 -0.56 -4.65
C GLN A 310 -38.97 -0.61 -5.48
#